data_0c768ee9cc07bc04ccb5188732d27d3c
#
_entry.id   0c768ee9cc07bc04ccb5188732d27d3c
#
_cell.length_a   1.000
_cell.length_b   1.000
_cell.length_c   1.000
_cell.angle_alpha   90.00
_cell.angle_beta   90.00
_cell.angle_gamma   90.00
#
_symmetry.space_group_name_H-M   'P 1'
#
loop_
_entity.id
_entity.type
_entity.pdbx_description
1 polymer ?
#
loop_
_entity_poly.entity_id
_entity_poly.type
_entity_poly.pdbx_seq_one_letter_code
_entity_poly.pdbx_strand_id
1 'polypeptide(L)'
;MQQSSVSAFYKNFLGNSPEWYKMAIIAFLLINPILFFYVDPYVAGWALVIEFIFTLAMALKCYPLQPGGLLAIEAVAIGMTTPGQIKHELLNNFEVILLLIFMVAGIYFMKDLLLFLFTKIVTKIRSKMIVSVLFCFSGAFLSAFLDALTVIAVIISVAIGFYSVYHKVASGKDANHDHDH
;
A
#
# COMPACT_ATOMS: atom_id res chain seq x y z
N MET A 1 -11.04 5.97 34.23
CA MET A 1 -11.98 6.40 33.17
C MET A 1 -12.21 5.22 32.24
N GLN A 2 -13.41 4.60 32.30
CA GLN A 2 -13.77 3.54 31.34
C GLN A 2 -13.94 4.18 29.96
N GLN A 3 -13.01 3.90 29.06
CA GLN A 3 -13.24 4.22 27.65
C GLN A 3 -14.48 3.41 27.20
N SER A 4 -15.46 4.10 26.67
CA SER A 4 -16.62 3.43 26.09
C SER A 4 -16.13 2.44 25.02
N SER A 5 -16.70 1.23 25.00
CA SER A 5 -16.35 0.18 24.01
C SER A 5 -16.41 0.70 22.57
N VAL A 6 -17.32 1.63 22.30
CA VAL A 6 -17.48 2.31 21.01
C VAL A 6 -16.27 3.20 20.70
N SER A 7 -15.75 3.95 21.66
CA SER A 7 -14.58 4.80 21.49
C SER A 7 -13.32 3.96 21.25
N ALA A 8 -13.18 2.83 21.94
CA ALA A 8 -12.08 1.90 21.73
C ALA A 8 -12.14 1.23 20.34
N PHE A 9 -13.35 0.86 19.90
CA PHE A 9 -13.56 0.30 18.56
C PHE A 9 -13.20 1.32 17.47
N TYR A 10 -13.72 2.54 17.56
CA TYR A 10 -13.43 3.60 16.59
C TYR A 10 -11.93 3.94 16.52
N LYS A 11 -11.26 3.99 17.67
CA LYS A 11 -9.82 4.25 17.73
C LYS A 11 -8.99 3.14 17.04
N ASN A 12 -9.41 1.88 17.17
CA ASN A 12 -8.75 0.74 16.56
C ASN A 12 -9.23 0.44 15.13
N PHE A 13 -10.35 1.05 14.71
CA PHE A 13 -10.87 0.89 13.36
C PHE A 13 -9.87 1.40 12.33
N LEU A 14 -9.49 0.57 11.37
CA LEU A 14 -8.47 0.84 10.35
C LEU A 14 -7.09 1.26 10.93
N GLY A 15 -6.78 0.87 12.16
CA GLY A 15 -5.46 1.08 12.77
C GLY A 15 -5.06 2.56 12.86
N ASN A 16 -3.82 2.86 12.47
CA ASN A 16 -3.24 4.22 12.53
C ASN A 16 -3.61 5.13 11.35
N SER A 17 -4.65 4.78 10.58
CA SER A 17 -5.12 5.61 9.48
C SER A 17 -5.66 6.96 9.97
N PRO A 18 -5.53 8.05 9.17
CA PRO A 18 -6.06 9.37 9.50
C PRO A 18 -7.59 9.33 9.75
N GLU A 19 -8.09 10.17 10.66
CA GLU A 19 -9.50 10.19 11.04
C GLU A 19 -10.43 10.50 9.85
N TRP A 20 -10.03 11.41 8.97
CA TRP A 20 -10.81 11.71 7.76
C TRP A 20 -10.97 10.48 6.84
N TYR A 21 -9.95 9.62 6.76
CA TYR A 21 -9.99 8.39 5.97
C TYR A 21 -10.94 7.35 6.59
N LYS A 22 -10.91 7.20 7.91
CA LYS A 22 -11.87 6.36 8.64
C LYS A 22 -13.30 6.80 8.40
N MET A 23 -13.55 8.11 8.46
CA MET A 23 -14.87 8.70 8.18
C MET A 23 -15.29 8.43 6.73
N ALA A 24 -14.38 8.59 5.76
CA ALA A 24 -14.67 8.31 4.36
C ALA A 24 -15.08 6.85 4.14
N ILE A 25 -14.35 5.88 4.72
CA ILE A 25 -14.68 4.45 4.59
C ILE A 25 -16.03 4.13 5.24
N ILE A 26 -16.32 4.68 6.41
CA ILE A 26 -17.64 4.52 7.05
C ILE A 26 -18.75 5.12 6.17
N ALA A 27 -18.51 6.28 5.57
CA ALA A 27 -19.47 6.91 4.67
C ALA A 27 -19.74 6.03 3.44
N PHE A 28 -18.72 5.41 2.85
CA PHE A 28 -18.85 4.47 1.74
C PHE A 28 -19.72 3.28 2.12
N LEU A 29 -19.42 2.63 3.26
CA LEU A 29 -20.20 1.51 3.78
C LEU A 29 -21.68 1.86 4.08
N LEU A 30 -22.01 3.13 4.26
CA LEU A 30 -23.41 3.56 4.45
C LEU A 30 -24.07 3.96 3.13
N ILE A 31 -23.31 4.52 2.19
CA ILE A 31 -23.84 5.01 0.90
C ILE A 31 -24.12 3.84 -0.04
N ASN A 32 -23.28 2.82 -0.10
CA ASN A 32 -23.43 1.69 -1.02
C ASN A 32 -24.76 0.95 -0.88
N PRO A 33 -25.22 0.56 0.32
CA PRO A 33 -26.53 -0.05 0.47
C PRO A 33 -27.67 0.87 0.02
N ILE A 34 -27.54 2.17 0.31
CA ILE A 34 -28.55 3.16 -0.11
C ILE A 34 -28.62 3.25 -1.63
N LEU A 35 -27.48 3.35 -2.30
CA LEU A 35 -27.41 3.37 -3.75
C LEU A 35 -27.97 2.09 -4.36
N PHE A 36 -27.64 0.93 -3.78
CA PHE A 36 -28.06 -0.37 -4.29
C PHE A 36 -29.58 -0.58 -4.17
N PHE A 37 -30.18 -0.22 -3.03
CA PHE A 37 -31.61 -0.49 -2.79
C PHE A 37 -32.55 0.63 -3.25
N TYR A 38 -32.09 1.88 -3.32
CA TYR A 38 -32.96 3.03 -3.58
C TYR A 38 -32.69 3.76 -4.90
N VAL A 39 -31.52 3.54 -5.53
CA VAL A 39 -31.18 4.23 -6.78
C VAL A 39 -31.14 3.24 -7.92
N ASP A 40 -30.01 2.57 -8.10
CA ASP A 40 -29.81 1.59 -9.17
C ASP A 40 -28.61 0.71 -8.84
N PRO A 41 -28.69 -0.64 -9.00
CA PRO A 41 -27.57 -1.54 -8.79
C PRO A 41 -26.36 -1.24 -9.66
N TYR A 42 -26.57 -0.72 -10.87
CA TYR A 42 -25.49 -0.36 -11.77
C TYR A 42 -24.69 0.85 -11.25
N VAL A 43 -25.39 1.87 -10.74
CA VAL A 43 -24.75 3.05 -10.12
C VAL A 43 -23.97 2.64 -8.87
N ALA A 44 -24.56 1.78 -8.04
CA ALA A 44 -23.90 1.26 -6.84
C ALA A 44 -22.62 0.47 -7.20
N GLY A 45 -22.63 -0.31 -8.29
CA GLY A 45 -21.47 -1.02 -8.79
C GLY A 45 -20.33 -0.08 -9.20
N TRP A 46 -20.62 0.99 -9.91
CA TRP A 46 -19.63 2.00 -10.29
C TRP A 46 -19.11 2.79 -9.07
N ALA A 47 -19.98 3.11 -8.11
CA ALA A 47 -19.57 3.75 -6.87
C ALA A 47 -18.55 2.88 -6.13
N LEU A 48 -18.84 1.60 -5.96
CA LEU A 48 -17.94 0.64 -5.30
C LEU A 48 -16.59 0.51 -6.02
N VAL A 49 -16.55 0.53 -7.35
CA VAL A 49 -15.30 0.51 -8.12
C VAL A 49 -14.48 1.78 -7.85
N ILE A 50 -15.11 2.95 -7.85
CA ILE A 50 -14.44 4.24 -7.55
C ILE A 50 -13.90 4.24 -6.12
N GLU A 51 -14.67 3.77 -5.15
CA GLU A 51 -14.26 3.65 -3.76
C GLU A 51 -13.08 2.69 -3.57
N PHE A 52 -13.10 1.57 -4.30
CA PHE A 52 -11.99 0.63 -4.30
C PHE A 52 -10.72 1.25 -4.90
N ILE A 53 -10.83 1.98 -6.02
CA ILE A 53 -9.72 2.75 -6.60
C ILE A 53 -9.20 3.80 -5.61
N PHE A 54 -10.09 4.47 -4.88
CA PHE A 54 -9.71 5.41 -3.84
C PHE A 54 -8.90 4.73 -2.72
N THR A 55 -9.31 3.55 -2.25
CA THR A 55 -8.54 2.81 -1.23
C THR A 55 -7.15 2.42 -1.74
N LEU A 56 -7.03 2.03 -3.01
CA LEU A 56 -5.75 1.73 -3.64
C LEU A 56 -4.87 2.97 -3.81
N ALA A 57 -5.44 4.10 -4.23
CA ALA A 57 -4.72 5.36 -4.35
C ALA A 57 -4.15 5.84 -3.00
N MET A 58 -4.86 5.54 -1.91
CA MET A 58 -4.42 5.87 -0.55
C MET A 58 -3.45 4.85 0.06
N ALA A 59 -3.09 3.79 -0.64
CA ALA A 59 -2.22 2.71 -0.16
C ALA A 59 -0.84 3.18 0.31
N LEU A 60 -0.34 4.30 -0.19
CA LEU A 60 0.94 4.90 0.23
C LEU A 60 0.90 5.49 1.65
N LYS A 61 -0.30 5.87 2.13
CA LYS A 61 -0.48 6.53 3.45
C LYS A 61 -1.30 5.68 4.42
N CYS A 62 -2.18 4.85 3.89
CA CYS A 62 -3.12 4.06 4.67
C CYS A 62 -3.05 2.60 4.22
N TYR A 63 -3.29 1.66 5.12
CA TYR A 63 -3.25 0.25 4.79
C TYR A 63 -4.49 -0.12 3.93
N PRO A 64 -4.34 -0.51 2.67
CA PRO A 64 -5.50 -0.67 1.76
C PRO A 64 -6.26 -1.98 1.96
N LEU A 65 -5.64 -2.99 2.58
CA LEU A 65 -6.21 -4.34 2.69
C LEU A 65 -7.50 -4.36 3.52
N GLN A 66 -7.52 -3.67 4.65
CA GLN A 66 -8.68 -3.66 5.54
C GLN A 66 -9.91 -2.96 4.91
N PRO A 67 -9.80 -1.72 4.40
CA PRO A 67 -10.95 -1.06 3.78
C PRO A 67 -11.39 -1.75 2.49
N GLY A 68 -10.47 -2.21 1.65
CA GLY A 68 -10.82 -2.99 0.45
C GLY A 68 -11.53 -4.29 0.78
N GLY A 69 -11.11 -4.99 1.85
CA GLY A 69 -11.79 -6.18 2.36
C GLY A 69 -13.19 -5.90 2.88
N LEU A 70 -13.39 -4.76 3.58
CA LEU A 70 -14.72 -4.34 4.06
C LEU A 70 -15.68 -4.05 2.90
N LEU A 71 -15.24 -3.33 1.87
CA LEU A 71 -16.04 -3.08 0.67
C LEU A 71 -16.39 -4.38 -0.07
N ALA A 72 -15.46 -5.33 -0.15
CA ALA A 72 -15.73 -6.64 -0.76
C ALA A 72 -16.75 -7.46 0.04
N ILE A 73 -16.66 -7.47 1.37
CA ILE A 73 -17.63 -8.13 2.26
C ILE A 73 -19.00 -7.46 2.12
N GLU A 74 -19.05 -6.15 2.09
CA GLU A 74 -20.27 -5.38 1.88
C GLU A 74 -20.96 -5.76 0.56
N ALA A 75 -20.21 -5.81 -0.55
CA ALA A 75 -20.76 -6.18 -1.86
C ALA A 75 -21.46 -7.55 -1.83
N VAL A 76 -20.92 -8.50 -1.07
CA VAL A 76 -21.55 -9.82 -0.87
C VAL A 76 -22.78 -9.71 0.05
N ALA A 77 -22.67 -8.96 1.13
CA ALA A 77 -23.72 -8.84 2.15
C ALA A 77 -24.99 -8.18 1.61
N ILE A 78 -24.84 -7.14 0.77
CA ILE A 78 -25.99 -6.45 0.14
C ILE A 78 -26.50 -7.17 -1.12
N GLY A 79 -25.82 -8.21 -1.60
CA GLY A 79 -26.27 -9.01 -2.73
C GLY A 79 -25.82 -8.47 -4.10
N MET A 80 -24.86 -7.55 -4.17
CA MET A 80 -24.27 -7.09 -5.44
C MET A 80 -23.53 -8.22 -6.17
N THR A 81 -22.95 -9.15 -5.44
CA THR A 81 -22.31 -10.35 -5.96
C THR A 81 -22.61 -11.55 -5.09
N THR A 82 -22.47 -12.74 -5.64
CA THR A 82 -22.68 -14.00 -4.93
C THR A 82 -21.37 -14.75 -4.71
N PRO A 83 -21.24 -15.56 -3.65
CA PRO A 83 -20.06 -16.40 -3.46
C PRO A 83 -19.78 -17.32 -4.65
N GLY A 84 -20.82 -17.75 -5.36
CA GLY A 84 -20.72 -18.56 -6.59
C GLY A 84 -20.04 -17.79 -7.74
N GLN A 85 -20.43 -16.55 -7.95
CA GLN A 85 -19.80 -15.66 -8.95
C GLN A 85 -18.34 -15.38 -8.59
N ILE A 86 -18.05 -15.08 -7.33
CA ILE A 86 -16.66 -14.88 -6.87
C ILE A 86 -15.81 -16.12 -7.15
N LYS A 87 -16.33 -17.31 -6.79
CA LYS A 87 -15.63 -18.57 -7.09
C LYS A 87 -15.37 -18.75 -8.58
N HIS A 88 -16.36 -18.46 -9.43
CA HIS A 88 -16.23 -18.57 -10.88
C HIS A 88 -15.14 -17.61 -11.42
N GLU A 89 -15.14 -16.36 -10.99
CA GLU A 89 -14.12 -15.37 -11.38
C GLU A 89 -12.72 -15.75 -10.89
N LEU A 90 -12.60 -16.26 -9.67
CA LEU A 90 -11.33 -16.77 -9.15
C LEU A 90 -10.79 -17.93 -10.00
N LEU A 91 -11.64 -18.86 -10.42
CA LEU A 91 -11.23 -19.99 -11.25
C LEU A 91 -10.84 -19.55 -12.65
N ASN A 92 -11.59 -18.62 -13.25
CA ASN A 92 -11.30 -18.10 -14.59
C ASN A 92 -9.98 -17.31 -14.64
N ASN A 93 -9.62 -16.64 -13.55
CA ASN A 93 -8.41 -15.82 -13.46
C ASN A 93 -7.32 -16.46 -12.58
N PHE A 94 -7.40 -17.77 -12.36
CA PHE A 94 -6.51 -18.47 -11.42
C PHE A 94 -5.04 -18.33 -11.78
N GLU A 95 -4.69 -18.37 -13.07
CA GLU A 95 -3.32 -18.21 -13.56
C GLU A 95 -2.76 -16.83 -13.21
N VAL A 96 -3.57 -15.78 -13.36
CA VAL A 96 -3.19 -14.40 -13.04
C VAL A 96 -3.00 -14.25 -11.53
N ILE A 97 -3.87 -14.85 -10.72
CA ILE A 97 -3.76 -14.83 -9.25
C ILE A 97 -2.50 -15.56 -8.80
N LEU A 98 -2.19 -16.72 -9.36
CA LEU A 98 -0.96 -17.43 -9.07
C LEU A 98 0.27 -16.60 -9.44
N LEU A 99 0.28 -15.97 -10.61
CA LEU A 99 1.37 -15.10 -11.04
C LEU A 99 1.59 -13.96 -10.03
N LEU A 100 0.51 -13.30 -9.60
CA LEU A 100 0.60 -12.23 -8.57
C LEU A 100 1.15 -12.76 -7.24
N ILE A 101 0.68 -13.92 -6.77
CA ILE A 101 1.16 -14.52 -5.51
C ILE A 101 2.66 -14.85 -5.61
N PHE A 102 3.09 -15.49 -6.69
CA PHE A 102 4.50 -15.82 -6.89
C PHE A 102 5.37 -14.59 -7.07
N MET A 103 4.86 -13.55 -7.73
CA MET A 103 5.56 -12.27 -7.87
C MET A 103 5.78 -11.62 -6.51
N VAL A 104 4.74 -11.50 -5.68
CA VAL A 104 4.84 -10.92 -4.32
C VAL A 104 5.76 -11.75 -3.43
N ALA A 105 5.66 -13.08 -3.48
CA ALA A 105 6.56 -13.96 -2.76
C ALA A 105 8.02 -13.79 -3.20
N GLY A 106 8.26 -13.70 -4.51
CA GLY A 106 9.58 -13.46 -5.08
C GLY A 106 10.19 -12.14 -4.58
N ILE A 107 9.40 -11.06 -4.58
CA ILE A 107 9.81 -9.75 -4.05
C ILE A 107 10.19 -9.85 -2.57
N TYR A 108 9.37 -10.54 -1.77
CA TYR A 108 9.63 -10.71 -0.35
C TYR A 108 10.96 -11.42 -0.08
N PHE A 109 11.25 -12.52 -0.80
CA PHE A 109 12.51 -13.24 -0.67
C PHE A 109 13.71 -12.46 -1.21
N MET A 110 13.51 -11.63 -2.23
CA MET A 110 14.59 -10.82 -2.82
C MET A 110 14.87 -9.52 -2.04
N LYS A 111 14.03 -9.13 -1.10
CA LYS A 111 14.15 -7.88 -0.34
C LYS A 111 15.53 -7.69 0.29
N ASP A 112 16.03 -8.71 0.97
CA ASP A 112 17.33 -8.64 1.66
C ASP A 112 18.50 -8.56 0.67
N LEU A 113 18.40 -9.25 -0.46
CA LEU A 113 19.36 -9.16 -1.56
C LEU A 113 19.38 -7.74 -2.14
N LEU A 114 18.21 -7.13 -2.35
CA LEU A 114 18.08 -5.77 -2.86
C LEU A 114 18.68 -4.75 -1.89
N LEU A 115 18.36 -4.87 -0.61
CA LEU A 115 18.95 -4.02 0.44
C LEU A 115 20.47 -4.14 0.48
N PHE A 116 21.01 -5.35 0.40
CA PHE A 116 22.45 -5.60 0.33
C PHE A 116 23.07 -4.94 -0.91
N LEU A 117 22.49 -5.12 -2.08
CA LEU A 117 22.97 -4.55 -3.34
C LEU A 117 23.01 -3.02 -3.28
N PHE A 118 21.90 -2.38 -2.87
CA PHE A 118 21.82 -0.92 -2.77
C PHE A 118 22.76 -0.36 -1.71
N THR A 119 22.85 -1.00 -0.54
CA THR A 119 23.79 -0.59 0.50
C THR A 119 25.22 -0.65 0.01
N LYS A 120 25.59 -1.71 -0.70
CA LYS A 120 26.95 -1.87 -1.25
C LYS A 120 27.27 -0.82 -2.32
N ILE A 121 26.29 -0.45 -3.17
CA ILE A 121 26.43 0.63 -4.15
C ILE A 121 26.70 1.95 -3.45
N VAL A 122 25.89 2.31 -2.46
CA VAL A 122 25.96 3.59 -1.74
C VAL A 122 27.26 3.71 -0.93
N THR A 123 27.67 2.63 -0.25
CA THR A 123 28.83 2.69 0.67
C THR A 123 30.18 2.60 -0.05
N LYS A 124 30.26 1.93 -1.20
CA LYS A 124 31.53 1.70 -1.88
C LYS A 124 31.89 2.83 -2.86
N ILE A 125 30.91 3.61 -3.33
CA ILE A 125 31.13 4.62 -4.37
C ILE A 125 31.08 6.01 -3.76
N ARG A 126 32.20 6.74 -3.85
CA ARG A 126 32.34 8.10 -3.32
C ARG A 126 31.85 9.21 -4.26
N SER A 127 31.72 8.92 -5.55
CA SER A 127 31.28 9.90 -6.55
C SER A 127 29.75 9.97 -6.61
N LYS A 128 29.18 11.14 -6.35
CA LYS A 128 27.73 11.40 -6.38
C LYS A 128 27.14 11.07 -7.77
N MET A 129 27.84 11.41 -8.83
CA MET A 129 27.37 11.17 -10.19
C MET A 129 27.31 9.67 -10.52
N ILE A 130 28.32 8.90 -10.12
CA ILE A 130 28.36 7.45 -10.34
C ILE A 130 27.28 6.74 -9.51
N VAL A 131 27.06 7.16 -8.26
CA VAL A 131 25.98 6.63 -7.41
C VAL A 131 24.62 6.85 -8.08
N SER A 132 24.35 8.07 -8.57
CA SER A 132 23.09 8.39 -9.24
C SER A 132 22.86 7.54 -10.50
N VAL A 133 23.87 7.41 -11.34
CA VAL A 133 23.79 6.57 -12.56
C VAL A 133 23.56 5.10 -12.21
N LEU A 134 24.27 4.58 -11.19
CA LEU A 134 24.08 3.18 -10.76
C LEU A 134 22.70 2.95 -10.16
N PHE A 135 22.16 3.91 -9.42
CA PHE A 135 20.79 3.85 -8.90
C PHE A 135 19.76 3.79 -10.04
N CYS A 136 19.89 4.67 -11.04
CA CYS A 136 19.01 4.66 -12.22
C CYS A 136 19.13 3.34 -12.99
N PHE A 137 20.35 2.84 -13.20
CA PHE A 137 20.56 1.59 -13.91
C PHE A 137 20.00 0.39 -13.12
N SER A 138 20.27 0.32 -11.81
CA SER A 138 19.73 -0.74 -10.95
C SER A 138 18.19 -0.68 -10.89
N GLY A 139 17.61 0.52 -10.81
CA GLY A 139 16.17 0.69 -10.86
C GLY A 139 15.55 0.24 -12.18
N ALA A 140 16.15 0.59 -13.30
CA ALA A 140 15.72 0.15 -14.62
C ALA A 140 15.82 -1.38 -14.79
N PHE A 141 16.92 -1.98 -14.33
CA PHE A 141 17.11 -3.42 -14.36
C PHE A 141 16.09 -4.15 -13.47
N LEU A 142 15.88 -3.68 -12.25
CA LEU A 142 14.91 -4.26 -11.32
C LEU A 142 13.47 -4.11 -11.82
N SER A 143 13.14 -3.00 -12.50
CA SER A 143 11.81 -2.77 -13.07
C SER A 143 11.45 -3.78 -14.17
N ALA A 144 12.41 -4.46 -14.76
CA ALA A 144 12.15 -5.55 -15.71
C ALA A 144 11.65 -6.83 -15.05
N PHE A 145 11.94 -7.03 -13.75
CA PHE A 145 11.59 -8.22 -12.98
C PHE A 145 10.54 -7.98 -11.90
N LEU A 146 10.42 -6.73 -11.44
CA LEU A 146 9.52 -6.31 -10.37
C LEU A 146 8.52 -5.30 -10.94
N ASP A 147 7.37 -5.19 -10.28
CA ASP A 147 6.42 -4.13 -10.62
C ASP A 147 6.99 -2.73 -10.32
N ALA A 148 6.56 -1.74 -11.09
CA ALA A 148 7.07 -0.38 -11.00
C ALA A 148 6.90 0.25 -9.61
N LEU A 149 5.79 -0.03 -8.92
CA LEU A 149 5.52 0.52 -7.58
C LEU A 149 6.50 0.00 -6.54
N THR A 150 6.81 -1.29 -6.57
CA THR A 150 7.76 -1.90 -5.65
C THR A 150 9.16 -1.35 -5.87
N VAL A 151 9.60 -1.21 -7.12
CA VAL A 151 10.93 -0.64 -7.45
C VAL A 151 11.02 0.80 -6.96
N ILE A 152 10.00 1.63 -7.22
CA ILE A 152 9.95 3.03 -6.77
C ILE A 152 9.97 3.10 -5.25
N ALA A 153 9.19 2.29 -4.55
CA ALA A 153 9.16 2.27 -3.08
C ALA A 153 10.53 1.91 -2.48
N VAL A 154 11.21 0.92 -3.04
CA VAL A 154 12.58 0.54 -2.60
C VAL A 154 13.57 1.66 -2.86
N ILE A 155 13.58 2.25 -4.05
CA ILE A 155 14.49 3.34 -4.42
C ILE A 155 14.28 4.55 -3.51
N ILE A 156 13.02 4.96 -3.27
CA ILE A 156 12.70 6.08 -2.38
C ILE A 156 13.16 5.77 -0.95
N SER A 157 12.89 4.59 -0.43
CA SER A 157 13.26 4.20 0.93
C SER A 157 14.78 4.24 1.14
N VAL A 158 15.55 3.73 0.16
CA VAL A 158 17.02 3.77 0.20
C VAL A 158 17.53 5.21 0.06
N ALA A 159 16.95 6.03 -0.82
CA ALA A 159 17.33 7.43 -1.00
C ALA A 159 17.08 8.26 0.26
N ILE A 160 15.93 8.08 0.93
CA ILE A 160 15.61 8.74 2.21
C ILE A 160 16.59 8.29 3.30
N GLY A 161 16.87 7.00 3.41
CA GLY A 161 17.84 6.46 4.36
C GLY A 161 19.25 7.05 4.14
N PHE A 162 19.68 7.13 2.89
CA PHE A 162 20.96 7.73 2.54
C PHE A 162 21.01 9.24 2.87
N TYR A 163 19.95 9.98 2.51
CA TYR A 163 19.87 11.41 2.81
C TYR A 163 19.89 11.69 4.31
N SER A 164 19.17 10.88 5.10
CA SER A 164 19.16 10.98 6.56
C SER A 164 20.55 10.78 7.15
N VAL A 165 21.28 9.75 6.74
CA VAL A 165 22.66 9.48 7.18
C VAL A 165 23.60 10.58 6.73
N TYR A 166 23.50 11.03 5.47
CA TYR A 166 24.32 12.12 4.96
C TYR A 166 24.10 13.42 5.73
N HIS A 167 22.85 13.76 6.02
CA HIS A 167 22.53 14.97 6.80
C HIS A 167 23.05 14.90 8.23
N LYS A 168 22.98 13.76 8.88
CA LYS A 168 23.54 13.54 10.23
C LYS A 168 25.07 13.73 10.25
N VAL A 169 25.75 13.14 9.29
CA VAL A 169 27.21 13.25 9.18
C VAL A 169 27.63 14.67 8.81
N ALA A 170 26.93 15.34 7.89
CA ALA A 170 27.24 16.70 7.44
C ALA A 170 26.93 17.77 8.52
N SER A 171 25.94 17.53 9.37
CA SER A 171 25.57 18.47 10.46
C SER A 171 26.34 18.26 11.75
N GLY A 172 27.23 17.25 11.85
CA GLY A 172 28.02 16.95 13.03
C GLY A 172 27.18 16.58 14.28
N LYS A 173 25.91 16.24 14.09
CA LYS A 173 25.01 15.83 15.18
C LYS A 173 25.15 14.33 15.43
N ASP A 174 25.29 14.00 16.72
CA ASP A 174 25.41 12.62 17.18
C ASP A 174 24.14 11.81 16.83
N ALA A 175 24.29 10.50 16.63
CA ALA A 175 23.26 9.60 16.10
C ALA A 175 21.98 9.51 16.98
N ASN A 176 22.01 10.07 18.20
CA ASN A 176 20.96 9.91 19.22
C ASN A 176 20.01 11.11 19.38
N HIS A 177 20.09 12.14 18.54
CA HIS A 177 19.10 13.22 18.57
C HIS A 177 17.96 12.93 17.61
N ASP A 178 16.80 12.59 18.18
CA ASP A 178 15.52 12.57 17.49
C ASP A 178 15.23 13.97 16.91
N HIS A 179 14.82 14.00 15.65
CA HIS A 179 14.37 15.23 15.02
C HIS A 179 12.93 15.51 15.48
N ASP A 180 12.78 16.52 16.33
CA ASP A 180 11.50 17.21 16.51
C ASP A 180 11.11 17.87 15.18
N HIS A 181 9.98 17.44 14.64
CA HIS A 181 9.27 18.10 13.54
C HIS A 181 8.09 18.85 14.08
#